data_80a76722dde4875861e82d75ed277945
#
_entry.id   80a76722dde4875861e82d75ed277945
#
_cell.length_a   1.000
_cell.length_b   1.000
_cell.length_c   1.000
_cell.angle_alpha   90.00
_cell.angle_beta   90.00
_cell.angle_gamma   90.00
#
_symmetry.space_group_name_H-M   'P 1'
#
loop_
_entity.id
_entity.type
_entity.pdbx_description
1 polymer ?
#
loop_
_entity_poly.entity_id
_entity_poly.type
_entity_poly.pdbx_seq_one_letter_code
_entity_poly.pdbx_strand_id
1 'polypeptide(L)'
;MQYSLHSPLIYKIMTILHSHDVFFLEFYQLIYFFDEAVGDSGGEDDNYDWDYELPRLVSWREFLIAEVDGHPIGVVVLVNTLDEESHYWGEDSPENSWAIDIWIGSADYRSRGFGTEMMKQALARCFDIHGASLVLIDPLQSNSRAIAFYRRLGFQDVGPRRFGNDNCLVLSIGRAEFEILRRP
;
A
#
# COMPACT_ATOMS: atom_id res chain seq x y z
N MET A 1 -4.61 -3.07 -37.90
CA MET A 1 -5.53 -2.39 -36.97
C MET A 1 -4.75 -2.08 -35.72
N GLN A 2 -4.35 -0.82 -35.57
CA GLN A 2 -3.61 -0.32 -34.42
C GLN A 2 -4.61 -0.09 -33.28
N TYR A 3 -4.52 -0.86 -32.23
CA TYR A 3 -5.25 -0.58 -30.98
C TYR A 3 -4.59 0.62 -30.31
N SER A 4 -5.28 1.76 -30.33
CA SER A 4 -4.93 2.96 -29.59
C SER A 4 -5.01 2.67 -28.08
N LEU A 5 -3.86 2.71 -27.41
CA LEU A 5 -3.71 2.57 -25.96
C LEU A 5 -4.02 3.90 -25.23
N HIS A 6 -5.22 4.46 -25.43
CA HIS A 6 -5.67 5.63 -24.69
C HIS A 6 -7.12 5.43 -24.23
N SER A 7 -7.34 4.45 -23.34
CA SER A 7 -8.46 4.53 -22.41
C SER A 7 -7.95 5.16 -21.13
N PRO A 8 -8.56 6.22 -20.64
CA PRO A 8 -8.27 6.71 -19.31
C PRO A 8 -8.79 5.66 -18.33
N LEU A 9 -7.89 4.80 -17.85
CA LEU A 9 -8.15 3.95 -16.69
C LEU A 9 -8.48 4.90 -15.54
N ILE A 10 -9.75 5.01 -15.23
CA ILE A 10 -10.21 5.83 -14.10
C ILE A 10 -9.90 5.02 -12.84
N TYR A 11 -8.72 5.24 -12.32
CA TYR A 11 -8.36 4.75 -10.99
C TYR A 11 -9.01 5.66 -9.95
N LYS A 12 -9.90 5.13 -9.19
CA LYS A 12 -10.47 5.82 -8.04
C LYS A 12 -9.93 5.14 -6.80
N ILE A 13 -8.93 5.76 -6.16
CA ILE A 13 -8.63 5.43 -4.77
C ILE A 13 -9.70 6.11 -3.94
N MET A 14 -10.56 5.32 -3.32
CA MET A 14 -11.60 5.82 -2.42
C MET A 14 -11.12 5.67 -0.98
N THR A 15 -11.08 6.80 -0.28
CA THR A 15 -10.99 6.76 1.18
C THR A 15 -12.27 6.14 1.73
N ILE A 16 -12.14 5.08 2.52
CA ILE A 16 -13.28 4.51 3.24
C ILE A 16 -13.57 5.45 4.40
N LEU A 17 -14.43 6.42 4.16
CA LEU A 17 -14.95 7.29 5.18
C LEU A 17 -16.43 6.96 5.41
N HIS A 18 -16.69 6.50 6.62
CA HIS A 18 -17.97 6.61 7.34
C HIS A 18 -19.20 5.91 6.78
N SER A 19 -19.75 5.09 7.65
CA SER A 19 -21.15 4.71 7.81
C SER A 19 -21.63 3.44 7.10
N HIS A 20 -22.36 2.72 7.81
CA HIS A 20 -23.38 1.66 7.72
C HIS A 20 -23.99 1.31 6.35
N ASP A 21 -23.37 1.65 5.21
CA ASP A 21 -23.92 1.44 3.88
C ASP A 21 -23.26 0.26 3.14
N VAL A 22 -23.91 -0.21 2.11
CA VAL A 22 -23.63 -1.36 1.23
C VAL A 22 -22.13 -1.56 0.86
N PHE A 23 -21.33 -0.50 0.84
CA PHE A 23 -19.89 -0.53 0.63
C PHE A 23 -19.09 -1.35 1.66
N PHE A 24 -19.59 -1.44 2.90
CA PHE A 24 -18.95 -2.22 3.95
C PHE A 24 -18.97 -3.72 3.63
N LEU A 25 -20.05 -4.20 3.04
CA LEU A 25 -20.22 -5.61 2.68
C LEU A 25 -19.33 -6.01 1.48
N GLU A 26 -19.19 -5.12 0.50
CA GLU A 26 -18.29 -5.33 -0.65
C GLU A 26 -16.82 -5.27 -0.22
N PHE A 27 -16.49 -4.43 0.74
CA PHE A 27 -15.16 -4.33 1.30
C PHE A 27 -14.78 -5.55 2.13
N TYR A 28 -15.69 -6.07 2.97
CA TYR A 28 -15.53 -7.34 3.69
C TYR A 28 -15.32 -8.51 2.73
N GLN A 29 -16.12 -8.61 1.68
CA GLN A 29 -15.92 -9.63 0.64
C GLN A 29 -14.55 -9.49 -0.05
N LEU A 30 -14.10 -8.26 -0.25
CA LEU A 30 -12.79 -7.97 -0.82
C LEU A 30 -11.67 -8.43 0.10
N ILE A 31 -11.76 -8.15 1.39
CA ILE A 31 -10.75 -8.55 2.38
C ILE A 31 -10.70 -10.06 2.55
N TYR A 32 -11.83 -10.74 2.67
CA TYR A 32 -11.86 -12.22 2.66
C TYR A 32 -11.27 -12.81 1.38
N PHE A 33 -11.49 -12.16 0.24
CA PHE A 33 -10.86 -12.55 -1.03
C PHE A 33 -9.36 -12.27 -1.04
N PHE A 34 -8.91 -11.23 -0.30
CA PHE A 34 -7.49 -10.92 -0.14
C PHE A 34 -6.80 -11.80 0.88
N ASP A 35 -7.47 -12.24 1.92
CA ASP A 35 -6.95 -13.17 2.93
C ASP A 35 -6.50 -14.50 2.28
N GLU A 36 -7.26 -15.02 1.31
CA GLU A 36 -6.82 -16.14 0.47
C GLU A 36 -5.60 -15.79 -0.43
N ALA A 37 -5.45 -14.52 -0.83
CA ALA A 37 -4.37 -14.07 -1.70
C ALA A 37 -3.11 -13.64 -0.91
N VAL A 38 -3.26 -13.21 0.34
CA VAL A 38 -2.17 -12.84 1.26
C VAL A 38 -1.44 -14.08 1.76
N GLY A 39 -2.11 -15.23 1.92
CA GLY A 39 -1.45 -16.51 2.22
C GLY A 39 -0.32 -16.92 1.28
N ASP A 40 -0.19 -16.25 0.12
CA ASP A 40 0.90 -16.43 -0.85
C ASP A 40 2.03 -15.37 -0.69
N SER A 41 1.89 -14.38 0.22
CA SER A 41 2.90 -13.34 0.46
C SER A 41 3.94 -13.71 1.53
N GLY A 42 3.72 -14.77 2.28
CA GLY A 42 4.73 -15.45 3.10
C GLY A 42 5.07 -14.83 4.45
N GLY A 43 4.30 -13.86 4.94
CA GLY A 43 4.43 -13.35 6.31
C GLY A 43 3.69 -14.25 7.30
N GLU A 44 4.32 -14.57 8.45
CA GLU A 44 3.72 -15.45 9.48
C GLU A 44 2.78 -14.74 10.47
N ASP A 45 2.56 -13.42 10.36
CA ASP A 45 1.67 -12.66 11.26
C ASP A 45 0.27 -12.47 10.65
N ASP A 46 -0.37 -13.57 10.24
CA ASP A 46 -1.75 -13.61 9.72
C ASP A 46 -2.84 -13.37 10.80
N ASN A 47 -2.50 -12.73 11.91
CA ASN A 47 -3.45 -12.39 12.98
C ASN A 47 -3.97 -10.94 12.87
N TYR A 48 -4.00 -10.37 11.67
CA TYR A 48 -4.61 -9.07 11.49
C TYR A 48 -6.13 -9.22 11.57
N ASP A 49 -6.70 -8.79 12.69
CA ASP A 49 -8.15 -8.85 12.93
C ASP A 49 -8.86 -7.74 12.17
N TRP A 50 -9.22 -8.03 10.94
CA TRP A 50 -9.92 -7.11 10.06
C TRP A 50 -11.26 -6.66 10.63
N ASP A 51 -11.98 -7.53 11.32
CA ASP A 51 -13.26 -7.22 11.95
C ASP A 51 -13.11 -6.17 13.05
N TYR A 52 -11.98 -6.20 13.74
CA TYR A 52 -11.63 -5.21 14.75
C TYR A 52 -11.04 -3.94 14.13
N GLU A 53 -10.16 -4.05 13.14
CA GLU A 53 -9.38 -2.93 12.64
C GLU A 53 -10.14 -2.03 11.65
N LEU A 54 -11.01 -2.60 10.82
CA LEU A 54 -11.74 -1.84 9.80
C LEU A 54 -12.66 -0.76 10.34
N PRO A 55 -13.49 -1.03 11.39
CA PRO A 55 -14.37 0.01 11.93
C PRO A 55 -13.63 1.07 12.74
N ARG A 56 -12.34 0.87 13.04
CA ARG A 56 -11.55 1.82 13.83
C ARG A 56 -11.14 3.02 12.97
N LEU A 57 -11.68 4.18 13.33
CA LEU A 57 -11.27 5.46 12.76
C LEU A 57 -10.12 6.02 13.58
N VAL A 58 -8.90 5.86 13.09
CA VAL A 58 -7.68 6.38 13.72
C VAL A 58 -7.00 7.37 12.79
N SER A 59 -6.35 8.40 13.33
CA SER A 59 -5.70 9.45 12.54
C SER A 59 -4.39 9.01 11.88
N TRP A 60 -3.79 7.97 12.40
CA TRP A 60 -2.49 7.47 11.95
C TRP A 60 -2.58 6.44 10.82
N ARG A 61 -3.78 6.02 10.42
CA ARG A 61 -3.98 5.00 9.37
C ARG A 61 -5.07 5.38 8.40
N GLU A 62 -4.86 5.06 7.14
CA GLU A 62 -5.86 5.22 6.08
C GLU A 62 -5.92 3.96 5.21
N PHE A 63 -7.12 3.42 5.03
CA PHE A 63 -7.40 2.35 4.07
C PHE A 63 -7.92 2.92 2.77
N LEU A 64 -7.37 2.45 1.64
CA LEU A 64 -7.74 2.86 0.31
C LEU A 64 -8.04 1.62 -0.55
N ILE A 65 -9.13 1.67 -1.31
CA ILE A 65 -9.45 0.64 -2.31
C ILE A 65 -9.05 1.16 -3.68
N ALA A 66 -8.33 0.33 -4.42
CA ALA A 66 -8.04 0.57 -5.82
C ALA A 66 -9.12 -0.10 -6.68
N GLU A 67 -9.70 0.66 -7.60
CA GLU A 67 -10.75 0.19 -8.50
C GLU A 67 -10.37 0.42 -9.95
N VAL A 68 -10.82 -0.47 -10.82
CA VAL A 68 -10.77 -0.33 -12.27
C VAL A 68 -12.17 -0.55 -12.81
N ASP A 69 -12.73 0.45 -13.50
CA ASP A 69 -14.09 0.43 -14.03
C ASP A 69 -15.16 0.06 -12.98
N GLY A 70 -14.98 0.56 -11.74
CA GLY A 70 -15.87 0.30 -10.60
C GLY A 70 -15.70 -1.09 -9.97
N HIS A 71 -14.70 -1.85 -10.38
CA HIS A 71 -14.39 -3.15 -9.80
C HIS A 71 -13.16 -3.02 -8.90
N PRO A 72 -13.26 -3.41 -7.62
CA PRO A 72 -12.13 -3.39 -6.72
C PRO A 72 -11.07 -4.41 -7.13
N ILE A 73 -9.82 -3.99 -7.18
CA ILE A 73 -8.69 -4.80 -7.62
C ILE A 73 -7.60 -4.94 -6.57
N GLY A 74 -7.58 -4.06 -5.56
CA GLY A 74 -6.52 -4.04 -4.57
C GLY A 74 -6.80 -3.12 -3.41
N VAL A 75 -5.96 -3.22 -2.39
CA VAL A 75 -5.98 -2.38 -1.19
C VAL A 75 -4.63 -1.71 -1.01
N VAL A 76 -4.65 -0.50 -0.51
CA VAL A 76 -3.48 0.22 0.00
C VAL A 76 -3.76 0.65 1.42
N VAL A 77 -2.82 0.43 2.31
CA VAL A 77 -2.85 0.96 3.67
C VAL A 77 -1.74 1.98 3.83
N LEU A 78 -2.08 3.16 4.31
CA LEU A 78 -1.13 4.20 4.67
C LEU A 78 -1.06 4.30 6.19
N VAL A 79 0.13 4.30 6.74
CA VAL A 79 0.37 4.31 8.19
C VAL A 79 1.37 5.39 8.54
N ASN A 80 1.02 6.29 9.48
CA ASN A 80 1.98 7.18 10.12
C ASN A 80 2.84 6.35 11.07
N THR A 81 4.13 6.27 10.82
CA THR A 81 5.03 5.32 11.48
C THR A 81 5.34 5.66 12.94
N LEU A 82 5.13 6.91 13.37
CA LEU A 82 5.34 7.34 14.75
C LEU A 82 4.07 7.25 15.60
N ASP A 83 2.91 7.53 14.99
CA ASP A 83 1.63 7.60 15.71
C ASP A 83 0.94 6.22 15.78
N GLU A 84 1.45 5.23 15.06
CA GLU A 84 0.95 3.88 15.01
C GLU A 84 1.14 3.18 16.37
N GLU A 85 0.06 2.59 16.91
CA GLU A 85 -0.05 2.14 18.31
C GLU A 85 0.87 0.95 18.67
N SER A 86 1.22 0.10 17.71
CA SER A 86 2.09 -1.07 17.96
C SER A 86 3.57 -0.74 17.97
N HIS A 87 3.92 0.48 17.52
CA HIS A 87 5.32 0.90 17.32
C HIS A 87 6.10 -0.07 16.44
N TYR A 88 5.46 -0.65 15.44
CA TYR A 88 6.06 -1.61 14.50
C TYR A 88 7.34 -1.05 13.88
N TRP A 89 7.32 0.22 13.49
CA TRP A 89 8.48 0.90 12.91
C TRP A 89 9.51 1.36 13.97
N GLY A 90 9.16 1.28 15.26
CA GLY A 90 9.98 1.72 16.37
C GLY A 90 9.83 3.21 16.67
N GLU A 91 10.20 3.57 17.90
CA GLU A 91 10.12 4.95 18.39
C GLU A 91 11.09 5.90 17.68
N ASP A 92 12.11 5.37 17.00
CA ASP A 92 13.12 6.13 16.27
C ASP A 92 12.75 6.41 14.80
N SER A 93 11.50 6.15 14.40
CA SER A 93 11.05 6.46 13.04
C SER A 93 11.22 7.94 12.74
N PRO A 94 11.62 8.31 11.51
CA PRO A 94 11.77 9.72 11.15
C PRO A 94 10.47 10.50 11.32
N GLU A 95 10.55 11.75 11.79
CA GLU A 95 9.37 12.61 11.90
C GLU A 95 8.64 12.73 10.55
N ASN A 96 7.31 12.69 10.61
CA ASN A 96 6.43 12.72 9.44
C ASN A 96 6.72 11.62 8.41
N SER A 97 7.24 10.47 8.84
CA SER A 97 7.35 9.32 7.95
C SER A 97 6.05 8.53 7.91
N TRP A 98 5.75 8.01 6.72
CA TRP A 98 4.60 7.16 6.46
C TRP A 98 5.07 5.83 5.89
N ALA A 99 4.35 4.77 6.16
CA ALA A 99 4.56 3.47 5.54
C ALA A 99 3.39 3.15 4.59
N ILE A 100 3.66 2.31 3.60
CA ILE A 100 2.66 1.86 2.63
C ILE A 100 2.69 0.34 2.54
N ASP A 101 1.52 -0.26 2.79
CA ASP A 101 1.25 -1.64 2.41
C ASP A 101 0.34 -1.67 1.18
N ILE A 102 0.61 -2.57 0.25
CA ILE A 102 -0.10 -2.63 -1.03
C ILE A 102 -0.31 -4.08 -1.47
N TRP A 103 -1.56 -4.40 -1.80
CA TRP A 103 -1.96 -5.70 -2.32
C TRP A 103 -2.80 -5.57 -3.59
N ILE A 104 -2.57 -6.46 -4.54
CA ILE A 104 -3.45 -6.71 -5.68
C ILE A 104 -4.00 -8.12 -5.52
N GLY A 105 -5.31 -8.23 -5.32
CA GLY A 105 -5.99 -9.48 -5.05
C GLY A 105 -5.88 -10.48 -6.19
N SER A 106 -6.60 -10.26 -7.28
CA SER A 106 -6.63 -11.21 -8.39
C SER A 106 -5.34 -11.20 -9.21
N ALA A 107 -4.87 -12.41 -9.55
CA ALA A 107 -3.74 -12.61 -10.45
C ALA A 107 -3.94 -11.94 -11.83
N ASP A 108 -5.19 -11.82 -12.28
CA ASP A 108 -5.55 -11.22 -13.57
C ASP A 108 -5.19 -9.73 -13.67
N TYR A 109 -5.04 -9.06 -12.55
CA TYR A 109 -4.63 -7.65 -12.49
C TYR A 109 -3.14 -7.46 -12.24
N ARG A 110 -2.40 -8.53 -11.91
CA ARG A 110 -0.96 -8.46 -11.67
C ARG A 110 -0.18 -8.28 -12.99
N SER A 111 0.97 -7.62 -12.93
CA SER A 111 1.89 -7.40 -14.09
C SER A 111 1.29 -6.59 -15.24
N ARG A 112 0.22 -5.82 -15.01
CA ARG A 112 -0.46 -4.97 -15.98
C ARG A 112 -0.27 -3.47 -15.73
N GLY A 113 0.63 -3.09 -14.82
CA GLY A 113 0.89 -1.69 -14.47
C GLY A 113 0.05 -1.16 -13.29
N PHE A 114 -1.00 -1.85 -12.87
CA PHE A 114 -1.89 -1.39 -11.80
C PHE A 114 -1.16 -1.10 -10.48
N GLY A 115 -0.24 -1.97 -10.06
CA GLY A 115 0.54 -1.75 -8.85
C GLY A 115 1.41 -0.47 -8.92
N THR A 116 1.93 -0.16 -10.11
CA THR A 116 2.68 1.10 -10.32
C THR A 116 1.79 2.31 -10.13
N GLU A 117 0.59 2.27 -10.68
CA GLU A 117 -0.36 3.37 -10.58
C GLU A 117 -0.90 3.53 -9.16
N MET A 118 -1.26 2.41 -8.51
CA MET A 118 -1.65 2.40 -7.10
C MET A 118 -0.58 3.04 -6.21
N MET A 119 0.69 2.64 -6.39
CA MET A 119 1.80 3.18 -5.61
C MET A 119 2.02 4.67 -5.89
N LYS A 120 1.93 5.14 -7.13
CA LYS A 120 2.03 6.56 -7.46
C LYS A 120 0.95 7.39 -6.75
N GLN A 121 -0.28 6.91 -6.72
CA GLN A 121 -1.39 7.59 -6.04
C GLN A 121 -1.23 7.55 -4.51
N ALA A 122 -0.78 6.42 -3.95
CA ALA A 122 -0.46 6.29 -2.54
C ALA A 122 0.64 7.27 -2.10
N LEU A 123 1.73 7.34 -2.88
CA LEU A 123 2.81 8.30 -2.66
C LEU A 123 2.32 9.76 -2.76
N ALA A 124 1.49 10.08 -3.77
CA ALA A 124 0.89 11.41 -3.87
C ALA A 124 0.08 11.75 -2.62
N ARG A 125 -0.67 10.78 -2.10
CA ARG A 125 -1.45 10.98 -0.88
C ARG A 125 -0.57 11.19 0.35
N CYS A 126 0.47 10.38 0.54
CA CYS A 126 1.43 10.57 1.62
C CYS A 126 2.10 11.95 1.54
N PHE A 127 2.63 12.31 0.38
CA PHE A 127 3.39 13.56 0.24
C PHE A 127 2.51 14.82 0.17
N ASP A 128 1.41 14.80 -0.60
CA ASP A 128 0.65 16.01 -0.91
C ASP A 128 -0.49 16.25 0.07
N ILE A 129 -1.04 15.19 0.69
CA ILE A 129 -2.16 15.30 1.65
C ILE A 129 -1.66 15.18 3.08
N HIS A 130 -0.88 14.14 3.41
CA HIS A 130 -0.39 13.92 4.76
C HIS A 130 0.91 14.69 5.08
N GLY A 131 1.54 15.33 4.10
CA GLY A 131 2.77 16.11 4.31
C GLY A 131 3.97 15.26 4.68
N ALA A 132 3.99 13.98 4.26
CA ALA A 132 5.10 13.08 4.56
C ALA A 132 6.46 13.69 4.17
N SER A 133 7.46 13.51 5.02
CA SER A 133 8.86 13.81 4.72
C SER A 133 9.53 12.64 3.99
N LEU A 134 9.11 11.42 4.34
CA LEU A 134 9.67 10.16 3.87
C LEU A 134 8.57 9.10 3.83
N VAL A 135 8.63 8.20 2.84
CA VAL A 135 7.78 7.02 2.79
C VAL A 135 8.63 5.76 2.86
N LEU A 136 8.24 4.84 3.73
CA LEU A 136 8.90 3.58 4.04
C LEU A 136 8.09 2.40 3.51
N ILE A 137 8.80 1.33 3.17
CA ILE A 137 8.26 0.00 2.86
C ILE A 137 9.25 -1.06 3.34
N ASP A 138 8.75 -2.25 3.63
CA ASP A 138 9.55 -3.34 4.22
C ASP A 138 9.25 -4.72 3.64
N PRO A 139 9.36 -4.90 2.32
CA PRO A 139 9.15 -6.22 1.72
C PRO A 139 10.08 -7.26 2.34
N LEU A 140 9.58 -8.50 2.46
CA LEU A 140 10.41 -9.64 2.85
C LEU A 140 11.67 -9.71 1.96
N GLN A 141 12.82 -10.01 2.55
CA GLN A 141 14.08 -10.17 1.80
C GLN A 141 13.98 -11.27 0.74
N SER A 142 13.15 -12.28 0.98
CA SER A 142 12.86 -13.36 0.03
C SER A 142 12.04 -12.89 -1.17
N ASN A 143 11.26 -11.79 -1.04
CA ASN A 143 10.41 -11.27 -2.10
C ASN A 143 11.20 -10.37 -3.07
N SER A 144 12.11 -10.98 -3.84
CA SER A 144 12.94 -10.27 -4.82
C SER A 144 12.13 -9.51 -5.88
N ARG A 145 10.91 -9.98 -6.19
CA ARG A 145 10.00 -9.34 -7.14
C ARG A 145 9.48 -8.00 -6.60
N ALA A 146 9.02 -7.96 -5.35
CA ALA A 146 8.58 -6.73 -4.70
C ALA A 146 9.74 -5.74 -4.56
N ILE A 147 10.91 -6.20 -4.10
CA ILE A 147 12.11 -5.36 -3.98
C ILE A 147 12.47 -4.73 -5.32
N ALA A 148 12.51 -5.52 -6.40
CA ALA A 148 12.80 -5.01 -7.73
C ALA A 148 11.70 -4.02 -8.23
N PHE A 149 10.44 -4.24 -7.87
CA PHE A 149 9.34 -3.35 -8.19
C PHE A 149 9.54 -1.98 -7.51
N TYR A 150 9.80 -1.94 -6.21
CA TYR A 150 9.97 -0.70 -5.47
C TYR A 150 11.22 0.09 -5.91
N ARG A 151 12.33 -0.59 -6.16
CA ARG A 151 13.54 0.05 -6.72
C ARG A 151 13.28 0.71 -8.07
N ARG A 152 12.46 0.11 -8.94
CA ARG A 152 12.07 0.75 -10.22
C ARG A 152 11.22 2.01 -10.03
N LEU A 153 10.52 2.13 -8.91
CA LEU A 153 9.77 3.32 -8.54
C LEU A 153 10.62 4.40 -7.86
N GLY A 154 11.90 4.17 -7.68
CA GLY A 154 12.82 5.14 -7.09
C GLY A 154 13.07 4.97 -5.60
N PHE A 155 12.49 3.94 -4.97
CA PHE A 155 12.84 3.63 -3.58
C PHE A 155 14.31 3.23 -3.46
N GLN A 156 14.95 3.71 -2.40
CA GLN A 156 16.35 3.46 -2.05
C GLN A 156 16.43 2.50 -0.88
N ASP A 157 17.42 1.60 -0.89
CA ASP A 157 17.66 0.67 0.20
C ASP A 157 18.10 1.42 1.46
N VAL A 158 17.40 1.22 2.56
CA VAL A 158 17.82 1.66 3.90
C VAL A 158 18.65 0.58 4.58
N GLY A 159 18.21 -0.66 4.52
CA GLY A 159 18.92 -1.80 5.05
C GLY A 159 18.02 -2.93 5.54
N PRO A 160 18.62 -4.07 5.90
CA PRO A 160 17.86 -5.18 6.45
C PRO A 160 17.35 -4.85 7.87
N ARG A 161 16.15 -5.27 8.17
CA ARG A 161 15.54 -5.14 9.49
C ARG A 161 14.68 -6.37 9.77
N ARG A 162 14.65 -6.79 11.02
CA ARG A 162 13.76 -7.87 11.47
C ARG A 162 12.54 -7.27 12.15
N PHE A 163 11.36 -7.66 11.68
CA PHE A 163 10.08 -7.34 12.29
C PHE A 163 9.45 -8.66 12.74
N GLY A 164 9.29 -8.85 14.06
CA GLY A 164 8.80 -10.13 14.58
C GLY A 164 9.67 -11.30 14.11
N ASN A 165 9.10 -12.21 13.36
CA ASN A 165 9.77 -13.35 12.73
C ASN A 165 10.28 -13.06 11.31
N ASP A 166 9.88 -11.95 10.71
CA ASP A 166 10.16 -11.62 9.31
C ASP A 166 11.49 -10.89 9.14
N ASN A 167 12.28 -11.35 8.17
CA ASN A 167 13.48 -10.67 7.72
C ASN A 167 13.12 -9.80 6.52
N CYS A 168 13.04 -8.48 6.73
CA CYS A 168 12.67 -7.52 5.71
C CYS A 168 13.87 -6.72 5.20
N LEU A 169 13.73 -6.18 3.99
CA LEU A 169 14.56 -5.11 3.48
C LEU A 169 13.76 -3.80 3.56
N VAL A 170 14.17 -2.89 4.42
CA VAL A 170 13.57 -1.57 4.47
C VAL A 170 14.06 -0.75 3.28
N LEU A 171 13.12 -0.16 2.55
CA LEU A 171 13.40 0.82 1.51
C LEU A 171 12.65 2.11 1.83
N SER A 172 13.14 3.23 1.29
CA SER A 172 12.51 4.52 1.47
C SER A 172 12.50 5.32 0.17
N ILE A 173 11.56 6.25 0.07
CA ILE A 173 11.50 7.26 -0.97
C ILE A 173 11.22 8.62 -0.36
N GLY A 174 11.97 9.64 -0.75
CA GLY A 174 11.73 11.01 -0.36
C GLY A 174 10.91 11.76 -1.39
N ARG A 175 10.51 13.00 -1.04
CA ARG A 175 9.74 13.86 -1.96
C ARG A 175 10.48 14.13 -3.27
N ALA A 176 11.80 14.28 -3.25
CA ALA A 176 12.57 14.58 -4.44
C ALA A 176 12.51 13.45 -5.49
N GLU A 177 12.64 12.22 -5.05
CA GLU A 177 12.52 11.03 -5.89
C GLU A 177 11.08 10.86 -6.39
N PHE A 178 10.09 11.12 -5.55
CA PHE A 178 8.68 11.10 -5.95
C PHE A 178 8.38 12.15 -7.04
N GLU A 179 8.92 13.36 -6.94
CA GLU A 179 8.76 14.38 -7.98
C GLU A 179 9.39 13.96 -9.32
N ILE A 180 10.40 13.10 -9.32
CA ILE A 180 10.96 12.51 -10.54
C ILE A 180 10.01 11.43 -11.09
N LEU A 181 9.50 10.55 -10.21
CA LEU A 181 8.59 9.45 -10.57
C LEU A 181 7.27 9.93 -11.20
N ARG A 182 6.73 11.07 -10.73
CA ARG A 182 5.44 11.60 -11.20
C ARG A 182 5.51 12.37 -12.51
N ARG A 183 6.71 12.64 -13.03
CA ARG A 183 6.86 13.31 -14.34
C ARG A 183 6.36 12.39 -15.46
N PRO A 184 5.70 12.96 -16.48
CA PRO A 184 5.20 12.22 -17.63
C PRO A 184 6.32 11.58 -18.45
#